data_e979df154a1a5242fb937c60f77076f1
#
_entry.id   e979df154a1a5242fb937c60f77076f1
#
_cell.length_a   1.000
_cell.length_b   1.000
_cell.length_c   1.000
_cell.angle_alpha   90.00
_cell.angle_beta   90.00
_cell.angle_gamma   90.00
#
_symmetry.space_group_name_H-M   'P 1'
#
loop_
_entity.id
_entity.type
_entity.pdbx_description
1 polymer ?
#
loop_
_entity_poly.entity_id
_entity_poly.type
_entity_poly.pdbx_seq_one_letter_code
_entity_poly.pdbx_strand_id
1 'polypeptide(L)'
;VYATSHFAAPSKYDFFGGYDHGKKAGVIHIANHHVSPGKKMFTWGLSKLAKSWEQALTDTDGPYCELMAGSYSNNQPDFTWLNPYETKCFSEFWYPIGPLGKASFATLEAAVHVDLAGGTLRVQTTAVQHDLRVTLRCGERCLLDSQVQTQPGVPQTLTFPAADGLYTVDVLDAQGRSLLHYAQEMLDKANVPTPVELVPHPDTLKTVQELYLHGVHLMQYRHPTVQPETYLEEALRRDLAHYPSMIALAECRYRTGFFEEAKALLEKAVAIEHTFNLHYADTEAQYLLGLTLDALGMEDAAYDTFYDAAWSGLRVPMAMSKLAALDGRRKDYTAMLEHSVTAMEAAARHPLAAAYAALAAERLGRHAEALAYLETALRYDPLNDLAACVRCLLCGKNLAALFASRRSDLSQTALDVAFDLADAGFDAEALQVLTTIDAPSTPMV
;
A
#
# COMPACT_ATOMS: atom_id res chain seq x y z
N VAL A 1 19.00 25.24 -10.17
CA VAL A 1 17.79 24.47 -9.85
C VAL A 1 18.21 23.36 -8.93
N TYR A 2 17.54 23.23 -7.79
CA TYR A 2 17.78 22.19 -6.78
C TYR A 2 16.85 21.00 -7.04
N ALA A 3 17.05 19.92 -6.30
CA ALA A 3 16.13 18.80 -6.28
C ALA A 3 14.71 19.27 -5.99
N THR A 4 13.75 18.87 -6.81
CA THR A 4 12.38 19.41 -6.73
C THR A 4 11.37 18.34 -7.07
N SER A 5 10.32 18.27 -6.27
CA SER A 5 9.11 17.48 -6.58
C SER A 5 8.03 18.40 -7.12
N HIS A 6 7.35 17.95 -8.15
CA HIS A 6 6.20 18.61 -8.74
C HIS A 6 4.98 17.70 -8.57
N PHE A 7 3.97 18.18 -7.87
CA PHE A 7 2.74 17.42 -7.60
C PHE A 7 1.61 17.94 -8.49
N ALA A 8 0.79 17.03 -9.01
CA ALA A 8 -0.46 17.31 -9.68
C ALA A 8 -1.64 16.78 -8.83
N ALA A 9 -1.75 17.28 -7.60
CA ALA A 9 -2.79 16.89 -6.66
C ALA A 9 -3.64 18.11 -6.25
N PRO A 10 -4.99 17.98 -6.15
CA PRO A 10 -5.77 16.86 -6.65
C PRO A 10 -5.91 16.90 -8.17
N SER A 11 -5.71 15.79 -8.84
CA SER A 11 -5.94 15.66 -10.27
C SER A 11 -7.26 14.95 -10.56
N LYS A 12 -8.10 15.54 -11.41
CA LYS A 12 -9.35 14.95 -11.87
C LYS A 12 -9.20 14.09 -13.14
N TYR A 13 -7.99 13.98 -13.66
CA TYR A 13 -7.70 13.21 -14.86
C TYR A 13 -7.11 11.85 -14.50
N ASP A 14 -7.47 10.83 -15.27
CA ASP A 14 -6.96 9.46 -15.11
C ASP A 14 -5.55 9.28 -15.66
N PHE A 15 -4.98 10.30 -16.31
CA PHE A 15 -3.66 10.22 -16.93
C PHE A 15 -2.66 11.23 -16.36
N PHE A 16 -1.41 10.90 -16.48
CA PHE A 16 -0.28 11.82 -16.54
C PHE A 16 0.86 11.20 -17.34
N GLY A 17 1.92 11.94 -17.59
CA GLY A 17 3.04 11.39 -18.34
C GLY A 17 4.19 12.37 -18.49
N GLY A 18 5.27 11.91 -19.11
CA GLY A 18 6.43 12.69 -19.46
C GLY A 18 6.78 12.53 -20.93
N TYR A 19 7.40 13.56 -21.51
CA TYR A 19 7.85 13.55 -22.88
C TYR A 19 9.26 14.16 -23.00
N ASP A 20 10.18 13.37 -23.51
CA ASP A 20 11.54 13.81 -23.84
C ASP A 20 11.57 14.40 -25.26
N HIS A 21 11.74 15.72 -25.34
CA HIS A 21 11.81 16.42 -26.62
C HIS A 21 13.07 16.10 -27.43
N GLY A 22 14.15 15.69 -26.77
CA GLY A 22 15.40 15.27 -27.43
C GLY A 22 15.27 13.91 -28.10
N LYS A 23 14.75 12.93 -27.37
CA LYS A 23 14.52 11.56 -27.88
C LYS A 23 13.23 11.45 -28.71
N LYS A 24 12.36 12.46 -28.67
CA LYS A 24 11.03 12.49 -29.30
C LYS A 24 10.18 11.28 -28.91
N ALA A 25 10.21 10.94 -27.65
CA ALA A 25 9.49 9.82 -27.07
C ALA A 25 9.06 10.15 -25.65
N GLY A 26 8.08 9.41 -25.13
CA GLY A 26 7.59 9.62 -23.80
C GLY A 26 6.84 8.42 -23.27
N VAL A 27 6.23 8.59 -22.10
CA VAL A 27 5.42 7.57 -21.44
C VAL A 27 4.16 8.20 -20.89
N ILE A 28 3.06 7.46 -20.96
CA ILE A 28 1.76 7.80 -20.37
C ILE A 28 1.45 6.76 -19.29
N HIS A 29 0.97 7.25 -18.16
CA HIS A 29 0.35 6.49 -17.10
C HIS A 29 -1.17 6.69 -17.13
N ILE A 30 -1.91 5.61 -16.97
CA ILE A 30 -3.38 5.61 -16.86
C ILE A 30 -3.79 4.83 -15.62
N ALA A 31 -4.57 5.47 -14.76
CA ALA A 31 -5.24 4.83 -13.62
C ALA A 31 -6.45 5.67 -13.20
N ASN A 32 -7.45 5.04 -12.61
CA ASN A 32 -8.58 5.77 -12.03
C ASN A 32 -8.08 6.74 -10.96
N HIS A 33 -8.28 8.05 -11.16
CA HIS A 33 -7.79 9.09 -10.26
C HIS A 33 -8.41 9.06 -8.86
N HIS A 34 -9.56 8.39 -8.66
CA HIS A 34 -10.15 8.16 -7.35
C HIS A 34 -9.40 7.08 -6.54
N VAL A 35 -8.71 6.18 -7.21
CA VAL A 35 -7.93 5.09 -6.60
C VAL A 35 -6.45 5.42 -6.60
N SER A 36 -5.94 6.01 -7.68
CA SER A 36 -4.55 6.45 -7.84
C SER A 36 -4.49 7.97 -8.05
N PRO A 37 -4.76 8.78 -7.00
CA PRO A 37 -4.78 10.24 -7.10
C PRO A 37 -3.39 10.84 -7.20
N GLY A 38 -2.37 10.16 -6.67
CA GLY A 38 -1.00 10.67 -6.58
C GLY A 38 -0.32 10.72 -7.93
N LYS A 39 0.01 11.93 -8.39
CA LYS A 39 0.75 12.18 -9.61
C LYS A 39 1.89 13.14 -9.28
N LYS A 40 3.12 12.65 -9.38
CA LYS A 40 4.30 13.38 -8.97
C LYS A 40 5.40 13.19 -10.00
N MET A 41 6.14 14.25 -10.26
CA MET A 41 7.41 14.21 -10.96
C MET A 41 8.52 14.69 -10.02
N PHE A 42 9.65 14.00 -10.00
CA PHE A 42 10.84 14.41 -9.27
C PHE A 42 12.02 14.57 -10.22
N THR A 43 12.88 15.54 -9.93
CA THR A 43 14.17 15.71 -10.58
C THR A 43 15.23 16.18 -9.57
N TRP A 44 16.46 15.71 -9.72
CA TRP A 44 17.60 16.18 -8.92
C TRP A 44 18.03 17.63 -9.24
N GLY A 45 17.56 18.18 -10.35
CA GLY A 45 17.91 19.51 -10.80
C GLY A 45 19.26 19.55 -11.53
N LEU A 46 19.99 20.69 -11.42
CA LEU A 46 21.21 20.94 -12.21
C LEU A 46 22.44 21.27 -11.35
N SER A 47 22.41 20.97 -10.05
CA SER A 47 23.54 21.21 -9.15
C SER A 47 24.66 20.18 -9.35
N LYS A 48 25.86 20.44 -8.75
CA LYS A 48 26.94 19.45 -8.77
C LYS A 48 26.54 18.12 -8.10
N LEU A 49 25.79 18.20 -7.00
CA LEU A 49 25.24 17.02 -6.32
C LEU A 49 24.24 16.28 -7.20
N ALA A 50 23.38 17.01 -7.95
CA ALA A 50 22.46 16.40 -8.89
C ALA A 50 23.21 15.57 -9.95
N LYS A 51 24.28 16.10 -10.50
CA LYS A 51 25.09 15.39 -11.50
C LYS A 51 25.73 14.11 -10.98
N SER A 52 26.18 14.08 -9.72
CA SER A 52 26.70 12.85 -9.12
C SER A 52 25.61 11.79 -8.93
N TRP A 53 24.39 12.19 -8.53
CA TRP A 53 23.25 11.28 -8.47
C TRP A 53 22.80 10.78 -9.84
N GLU A 54 22.79 11.67 -10.85
CA GLU A 54 22.48 11.28 -12.24
C GLU A 54 23.45 10.22 -12.75
N GLN A 55 24.74 10.36 -12.50
CA GLN A 55 25.75 9.36 -12.89
C GLN A 55 25.52 8.00 -12.22
N ALA A 56 25.05 7.99 -10.97
CA ALA A 56 24.75 6.76 -10.23
C ALA A 56 23.42 6.09 -10.67
N LEU A 57 22.46 6.87 -11.19
CA LEU A 57 21.10 6.40 -11.48
C LEU A 57 20.85 6.14 -12.96
N THR A 58 21.51 6.88 -13.85
CA THR A 58 21.26 6.83 -15.30
C THR A 58 22.53 6.57 -16.15
N ASP A 59 23.67 6.36 -15.50
CA ASP A 59 24.96 6.18 -16.17
C ASP A 59 25.25 7.32 -17.18
N THR A 60 25.10 7.06 -18.47
CA THR A 60 25.34 8.03 -19.55
C THR A 60 24.02 8.55 -20.19
N ASP A 61 22.86 8.13 -19.71
CA ASP A 61 21.58 8.44 -20.37
C ASP A 61 21.06 9.87 -20.11
N GLY A 62 21.77 10.65 -19.31
CA GLY A 62 21.47 12.05 -19.05
C GLY A 62 20.68 12.30 -17.76
N PRO A 63 20.01 13.45 -17.62
CA PRO A 63 19.35 13.83 -16.40
C PRO A 63 18.26 12.87 -15.96
N TYR A 64 18.28 12.53 -14.68
CA TYR A 64 17.29 11.65 -14.05
C TYR A 64 15.97 12.37 -13.77
N CYS A 65 14.88 11.74 -14.13
CA CYS A 65 13.53 12.18 -13.83
C CYS A 65 12.66 10.99 -13.42
N GLU A 66 11.95 11.12 -12.32
CA GLU A 66 10.98 10.13 -11.86
C GLU A 66 9.55 10.60 -12.13
N LEU A 67 8.76 9.72 -12.74
CA LEU A 67 7.30 9.84 -12.77
C LEU A 67 6.74 8.84 -11.77
N MET A 68 5.98 9.34 -10.80
CA MET A 68 5.45 8.54 -9.69
C MET A 68 3.94 8.60 -9.66
N ALA A 69 3.29 7.43 -9.61
CA ALA A 69 1.88 7.26 -9.32
C ALA A 69 1.71 6.87 -7.84
N GLY A 70 0.70 7.41 -7.17
CA GLY A 70 0.39 7.07 -5.79
C GLY A 70 -1.00 6.46 -5.70
N SER A 71 -1.08 5.17 -5.36
CA SER A 71 -2.35 4.48 -5.16
C SER A 71 -2.81 4.64 -3.72
N TYR A 72 -4.05 5.09 -3.56
CA TYR A 72 -4.67 5.45 -2.28
C TYR A 72 -3.93 6.54 -1.49
N SER A 73 -3.06 7.30 -2.14
CA SER A 73 -2.33 8.42 -1.54
C SER A 73 -1.96 9.45 -2.61
N ASN A 74 -1.68 10.70 -2.18
CA ASN A 74 -1.18 11.76 -3.07
C ASN A 74 0.35 11.73 -3.24
N ASN A 75 1.02 10.62 -2.96
CA ASN A 75 2.48 10.48 -2.83
C ASN A 75 3.05 11.18 -1.58
N GLN A 76 4.33 10.93 -1.31
CA GLN A 76 5.04 11.52 -0.19
C GLN A 76 4.82 13.04 -0.09
N PRO A 77 4.58 13.58 1.10
CA PRO A 77 4.53 12.92 2.41
C PRO A 77 3.20 12.27 2.78
N ASP A 78 2.24 12.22 1.88
CA ASP A 78 0.95 11.59 2.12
C ASP A 78 1.06 10.05 2.16
N PHE A 79 0.16 9.42 2.87
CA PHE A 79 0.10 7.97 3.05
C PHE A 79 -1.35 7.51 3.22
N THR A 80 -1.58 6.22 3.08
CA THR A 80 -2.86 5.58 3.38
C THR A 80 -2.68 4.41 4.31
N TRP A 81 -3.77 4.02 4.94
CA TRP A 81 -3.78 2.87 5.83
C TRP A 81 -4.01 1.58 5.05
N LEU A 82 -3.31 0.56 5.46
CA LEU A 82 -3.60 -0.83 5.17
C LEU A 82 -3.73 -1.52 6.51
N ASN A 83 -4.96 -1.83 6.92
CA ASN A 83 -5.21 -2.49 8.19
C ASN A 83 -4.61 -3.90 8.19
N PRO A 84 -4.32 -4.49 9.36
CA PRO A 84 -3.92 -5.88 9.43
C PRO A 84 -4.88 -6.78 8.65
N TYR A 85 -4.31 -7.65 7.79
CA TYR A 85 -5.03 -8.59 6.91
C TYR A 85 -5.93 -7.94 5.85
N GLU A 86 -5.91 -6.61 5.72
CA GLU A 86 -6.57 -5.90 4.63
C GLU A 86 -5.77 -6.05 3.32
N THR A 87 -6.48 -6.23 2.21
CA THR A 87 -5.90 -6.22 0.87
C THR A 87 -6.57 -5.13 0.05
N LYS A 88 -5.79 -4.25 -0.56
CA LYS A 88 -6.25 -3.27 -1.54
C LYS A 88 -5.75 -3.68 -2.92
N CYS A 89 -6.66 -3.77 -3.89
CA CYS A 89 -6.35 -4.10 -5.27
C CYS A 89 -6.63 -2.89 -6.17
N PHE A 90 -5.73 -2.64 -7.09
CA PHE A 90 -5.86 -1.57 -8.07
C PHE A 90 -5.17 -1.97 -9.38
N SER A 91 -5.45 -1.22 -10.44
CA SER A 91 -4.81 -1.41 -11.74
C SER A 91 -4.25 -0.09 -12.24
N GLU A 92 -3.03 -0.12 -12.73
CA GLU A 92 -2.34 0.97 -13.38
C GLU A 92 -1.76 0.49 -14.69
N PHE A 93 -1.73 1.37 -15.68
CA PHE A 93 -1.21 1.05 -17.01
C PHE A 93 -0.17 2.08 -17.42
N TRP A 94 0.94 1.60 -17.97
CA TRP A 94 1.98 2.42 -18.55
C TRP A 94 2.17 2.04 -20.00
N TYR A 95 2.19 3.03 -20.90
CA TYR A 95 2.49 2.78 -22.29
C TYR A 95 3.37 3.86 -22.91
N PRO A 96 4.26 3.47 -23.87
CA PRO A 96 5.13 4.41 -24.54
C PRO A 96 4.37 5.23 -25.58
N ILE A 97 4.82 6.47 -25.78
CA ILE A 97 4.43 7.31 -26.91
C ILE A 97 5.63 7.66 -27.76
N GLY A 98 5.45 7.62 -29.09
CA GLY A 98 6.43 8.04 -30.07
C GLY A 98 6.49 9.57 -30.22
N PRO A 99 6.80 10.11 -31.41
CA PRO A 99 6.90 11.55 -31.66
C PRO A 99 5.54 12.29 -31.62
N LEU A 100 4.72 11.95 -30.64
CA LEU A 100 3.42 12.58 -30.39
C LEU A 100 3.58 14.04 -29.94
N GLY A 101 4.59 14.34 -29.15
CA GLY A 101 4.72 15.55 -28.37
C GLY A 101 4.14 15.38 -26.96
N LYS A 102 4.11 16.46 -26.19
CA LYS A 102 3.47 16.46 -24.87
C LYS A 102 1.97 16.16 -25.03
N ALA A 103 1.49 15.05 -24.47
CA ALA A 103 0.07 14.71 -24.55
C ALA A 103 -0.80 15.84 -23.96
N SER A 104 -1.82 16.24 -24.70
CA SER A 104 -2.87 17.14 -24.22
C SER A 104 -3.90 16.37 -23.40
N PHE A 105 -4.19 15.15 -23.82
CA PHE A 105 -5.03 14.20 -23.10
C PHE A 105 -4.70 12.76 -23.51
N ALA A 106 -4.99 11.82 -22.64
CA ALA A 106 -4.79 10.38 -22.91
C ALA A 106 -5.81 9.51 -22.15
N THR A 107 -6.12 8.38 -22.74
CA THR A 107 -6.88 7.27 -22.19
C THR A 107 -6.06 5.98 -22.31
N LEU A 108 -6.62 4.84 -21.92
CA LEU A 108 -5.98 3.54 -22.13
C LEU A 108 -5.79 3.20 -23.60
N GLU A 109 -6.69 3.68 -24.47
CA GLU A 109 -6.74 3.35 -25.88
C GLU A 109 -6.02 4.36 -26.80
N ALA A 110 -5.96 5.63 -26.42
CA ALA A 110 -5.46 6.70 -27.28
C ALA A 110 -4.79 7.84 -26.51
N ALA A 111 -3.86 8.52 -27.18
CA ALA A 111 -3.29 9.79 -26.71
C ALA A 111 -3.29 10.81 -27.85
N VAL A 112 -3.55 12.08 -27.50
CA VAL A 112 -3.56 13.19 -28.44
C VAL A 112 -2.67 14.32 -27.97
N HIS A 113 -2.04 15.00 -28.94
CA HIS A 113 -1.38 16.29 -28.75
C HIS A 113 -2.05 17.29 -29.68
N VAL A 114 -2.55 18.40 -29.13
CA VAL A 114 -3.20 19.48 -29.88
C VAL A 114 -2.37 20.75 -29.74
N ASP A 115 -1.90 21.25 -30.87
CA ASP A 115 -1.34 22.60 -31.00
C ASP A 115 -2.32 23.44 -31.80
N LEU A 116 -3.21 24.13 -31.07
CA LEU A 116 -4.29 24.90 -31.67
C LEU A 116 -3.75 26.10 -32.48
N ALA A 117 -2.73 26.79 -31.97
CA ALA A 117 -2.08 27.91 -32.61
C ALA A 117 -1.25 27.50 -33.82
N GLY A 118 -0.56 26.37 -33.75
CA GLY A 118 0.19 25.80 -34.87
C GLY A 118 -0.65 25.00 -35.85
N GLY A 119 -1.96 24.80 -35.61
CA GLY A 119 -2.87 24.11 -36.49
C GLY A 119 -2.56 22.64 -36.69
N THR A 120 -2.06 21.95 -35.65
CA THR A 120 -1.72 20.53 -35.73
C THR A 120 -2.33 19.71 -34.59
N LEU A 121 -2.84 18.52 -34.94
CA LEU A 121 -3.26 17.48 -34.01
C LEU A 121 -2.47 16.22 -34.31
N ARG A 122 -1.86 15.61 -33.30
CA ARG A 122 -1.26 14.28 -33.40
C ARG A 122 -2.05 13.31 -32.55
N VAL A 123 -2.28 12.13 -33.09
CA VAL A 123 -3.00 11.05 -32.42
C VAL A 123 -2.23 9.75 -32.53
N GLN A 124 -2.15 9.01 -31.45
CA GLN A 124 -1.60 7.67 -31.36
C GLN A 124 -2.55 6.77 -30.59
N THR A 125 -2.66 5.50 -30.97
CA THR A 125 -3.44 4.50 -30.25
C THR A 125 -2.55 3.40 -29.68
N THR A 126 -3.05 2.68 -28.69
CA THR A 126 -2.35 1.53 -28.07
C THR A 126 -2.58 0.23 -28.82
N ALA A 127 -3.52 0.21 -29.76
CA ALA A 127 -3.78 -0.89 -30.70
C ALA A 127 -3.87 -0.36 -32.14
N VAL A 128 -3.71 -1.23 -33.13
CA VAL A 128 -3.90 -0.89 -34.55
C VAL A 128 -5.37 -0.54 -34.79
N GLN A 129 -5.60 0.62 -35.42
CA GLN A 129 -6.93 1.10 -35.84
C GLN A 129 -6.90 1.42 -37.33
N HIS A 130 -7.85 0.88 -38.10
CA HIS A 130 -7.88 1.06 -39.55
C HIS A 130 -8.74 2.24 -39.99
N ASP A 131 -9.85 2.51 -39.30
CA ASP A 131 -10.83 3.57 -39.65
C ASP A 131 -11.12 4.45 -38.42
N LEU A 132 -10.09 5.04 -37.85
CA LEU A 132 -10.20 5.91 -36.70
C LEU A 132 -10.73 7.28 -37.13
N ARG A 133 -11.88 7.71 -36.61
CA ARG A 133 -12.39 9.06 -36.82
C ARG A 133 -11.89 9.98 -35.73
N VAL A 134 -11.28 11.10 -36.15
CA VAL A 134 -10.77 12.15 -35.25
C VAL A 134 -11.49 13.44 -35.56
N THR A 135 -12.16 14.03 -34.57
CA THR A 135 -12.80 15.36 -34.70
C THR A 135 -12.20 16.34 -33.71
N LEU A 136 -12.02 17.59 -34.15
CA LEU A 136 -11.58 18.71 -33.31
C LEU A 136 -12.55 19.88 -33.49
N ARG A 137 -13.05 20.42 -32.39
CA ARG A 137 -13.93 21.57 -32.38
C ARG A 137 -13.33 22.67 -31.49
N CYS A 138 -13.53 23.92 -31.88
CA CYS A 138 -13.25 25.10 -31.07
C CYS A 138 -14.56 25.86 -30.89
N GLY A 139 -15.18 25.80 -29.73
CA GLY A 139 -16.57 26.17 -29.55
C GLY A 139 -17.49 25.37 -30.48
N GLU A 140 -18.36 26.04 -31.22
CA GLU A 140 -19.26 25.40 -32.20
C GLU A 140 -18.58 25.08 -33.55
N ARG A 141 -17.41 25.64 -33.81
CA ARG A 141 -16.71 25.51 -35.08
C ARG A 141 -15.97 24.17 -35.15
N CYS A 142 -16.29 23.34 -36.14
CA CYS A 142 -15.53 22.16 -36.49
C CYS A 142 -14.25 22.59 -37.24
N LEU A 143 -13.08 22.29 -36.65
CA LEU A 143 -11.76 22.58 -37.25
C LEU A 143 -11.22 21.40 -38.03
N LEU A 144 -11.54 20.18 -37.59
CA LEU A 144 -11.08 18.93 -38.18
C LEU A 144 -12.14 17.84 -38.03
N ASP A 145 -12.37 17.07 -39.10
CA ASP A 145 -13.10 15.80 -39.12
C ASP A 145 -12.43 14.90 -40.14
N SER A 146 -11.70 13.90 -39.70
CA SER A 146 -10.87 13.07 -40.55
C SER A 146 -10.90 11.61 -40.13
N GLN A 147 -10.73 10.73 -41.11
CA GLN A 147 -10.49 9.29 -40.87
C GLN A 147 -9.01 8.99 -41.11
N VAL A 148 -8.42 8.23 -40.19
CA VAL A 148 -7.01 7.87 -40.25
C VAL A 148 -6.77 6.44 -39.80
N GLN A 149 -5.62 5.89 -40.17
CA GLN A 149 -5.11 4.62 -39.64
C GLN A 149 -4.02 4.93 -38.62
N THR A 150 -4.02 4.21 -37.51
CA THR A 150 -3.03 4.39 -36.45
C THR A 150 -2.47 3.05 -36.00
N GLN A 151 -1.27 3.09 -35.43
CA GLN A 151 -0.62 1.95 -34.81
C GLN A 151 0.19 2.39 -33.59
N PRO A 152 0.45 1.48 -32.64
CA PRO A 152 1.23 1.82 -31.45
C PRO A 152 2.60 2.41 -31.78
N GLY A 153 2.98 3.47 -31.05
CA GLY A 153 4.30 4.12 -31.18
C GLY A 153 4.45 5.03 -32.41
N VAL A 154 3.51 5.05 -33.34
CA VAL A 154 3.57 5.87 -34.58
C VAL A 154 2.39 6.83 -34.64
N PRO A 155 2.53 8.07 -34.14
CA PRO A 155 1.44 9.03 -34.18
C PRO A 155 1.16 9.52 -35.60
N GLN A 156 -0.13 9.69 -35.93
CA GLN A 156 -0.58 10.37 -37.14
C GLN A 156 -0.70 11.88 -36.88
N THR A 157 -0.26 12.68 -37.84
CA THR A 157 -0.35 14.14 -37.78
C THR A 157 -1.44 14.64 -38.72
N LEU A 158 -2.37 15.37 -38.19
CA LEU A 158 -3.49 16.02 -38.89
C LEU A 158 -3.32 17.53 -38.83
N THR A 159 -3.63 18.23 -39.90
CA THR A 159 -3.53 19.69 -39.96
C THR A 159 -4.92 20.33 -40.08
N PHE A 160 -5.10 21.47 -39.46
CA PHE A 160 -6.30 22.25 -39.49
C PHE A 160 -5.99 23.77 -39.48
N PRO A 161 -6.94 24.67 -39.80
CA PRO A 161 -6.69 26.08 -39.71
C PRO A 161 -6.43 26.49 -38.26
N ALA A 162 -5.34 27.24 -38.02
CA ALA A 162 -4.99 27.74 -36.70
C ALA A 162 -6.18 28.45 -36.03
N ALA A 163 -6.35 28.25 -34.76
CA ALA A 163 -7.43 28.79 -33.95
C ALA A 163 -6.95 29.15 -32.54
N ASP A 164 -7.77 29.90 -31.82
CA ASP A 164 -7.53 30.21 -30.42
C ASP A 164 -8.84 29.97 -29.63
N GLY A 165 -8.71 29.56 -28.38
CA GLY A 165 -9.84 29.25 -27.48
C GLY A 165 -9.81 27.84 -26.90
N LEU A 166 -10.91 27.50 -26.25
CA LEU A 166 -11.08 26.13 -25.70
C LEU A 166 -11.54 25.19 -26.82
N TYR A 167 -11.07 23.95 -26.75
CA TYR A 167 -11.36 22.95 -27.77
C TYR A 167 -11.88 21.64 -27.17
N THR A 168 -12.57 20.88 -28.04
CA THR A 168 -13.00 19.50 -27.75
C THR A 168 -12.41 18.58 -28.81
N VAL A 169 -11.88 17.44 -28.40
CA VAL A 169 -11.37 16.37 -29.26
C VAL A 169 -12.15 15.10 -28.99
N ASP A 170 -12.61 14.45 -30.06
CA ASP A 170 -13.19 13.12 -30.05
C ASP A 170 -12.38 12.19 -30.94
N VAL A 171 -12.11 10.98 -30.45
CA VAL A 171 -11.47 9.91 -31.21
C VAL A 171 -12.36 8.67 -31.11
N LEU A 172 -12.91 8.25 -32.25
CA LEU A 172 -13.84 7.14 -32.34
C LEU A 172 -13.26 6.02 -33.20
N ASP A 173 -13.51 4.76 -32.82
CA ASP A 173 -13.16 3.60 -33.66
C ASP A 173 -14.13 3.41 -34.82
N ALA A 174 -13.89 2.40 -35.69
CA ALA A 174 -14.70 2.08 -36.86
C ALA A 174 -16.17 1.74 -36.52
N GLN A 175 -16.45 1.34 -35.29
CA GLN A 175 -17.81 1.03 -34.81
C GLN A 175 -18.47 2.23 -34.13
N GLY A 176 -17.79 3.40 -34.07
CA GLY A 176 -18.28 4.60 -33.42
C GLY A 176 -18.14 4.61 -31.89
N ARG A 177 -17.40 3.65 -31.32
CA ARG A 177 -17.07 3.64 -29.89
C ARG A 177 -16.05 4.72 -29.60
N SER A 178 -16.27 5.51 -28.54
CA SER A 178 -15.31 6.51 -28.11
C SER A 178 -14.08 5.86 -27.48
N LEU A 179 -12.93 6.11 -28.06
CA LEU A 179 -11.61 5.76 -27.51
C LEU A 179 -11.05 6.90 -26.67
N LEU A 180 -11.39 8.13 -27.01
CA LEU A 180 -10.99 9.33 -26.27
C LEU A 180 -12.01 10.44 -26.49
N HIS A 181 -12.41 11.09 -25.41
CA HIS A 181 -13.14 12.35 -25.42
C HIS A 181 -12.45 13.32 -24.47
N TYR A 182 -12.14 14.51 -24.95
CA TYR A 182 -11.54 15.57 -24.13
C TYR A 182 -12.10 16.93 -24.47
N ALA A 183 -12.69 17.58 -23.48
CA ALA A 183 -13.06 19.00 -23.54
C ALA A 183 -12.07 19.77 -22.66
N GLN A 184 -11.31 20.67 -23.28
CA GLN A 184 -10.36 21.52 -22.58
C GLN A 184 -11.09 22.46 -21.63
N GLU A 185 -10.59 22.59 -20.42
CA GLU A 185 -11.11 23.52 -19.41
C GLU A 185 -10.13 24.65 -19.13
N MET A 186 -10.65 25.77 -18.66
CA MET A 186 -9.81 26.84 -18.09
C MET A 186 -9.16 26.32 -16.81
N LEU A 187 -7.84 26.37 -16.75
CA LEU A 187 -7.10 26.02 -15.53
C LEU A 187 -7.27 27.14 -14.50
N ASP A 188 -7.79 26.80 -13.34
CA ASP A 188 -7.71 27.67 -12.17
C ASP A 188 -6.27 27.68 -11.63
N LYS A 189 -5.57 28.80 -11.86
CA LYS A 189 -4.19 29.00 -11.38
C LYS A 189 -4.15 29.71 -10.02
N ALA A 190 -5.30 30.04 -9.43
CA ALA A 190 -5.36 30.84 -8.21
C ALA A 190 -5.11 30.02 -6.94
N ASN A 191 -5.28 28.72 -7.00
CA ASN A 191 -5.13 27.85 -5.84
C ASN A 191 -3.70 27.27 -5.76
N VAL A 192 -2.76 28.07 -5.27
CA VAL A 192 -1.39 27.62 -4.97
C VAL A 192 -1.40 27.08 -3.55
N PRO A 193 -1.05 25.79 -3.34
CA PRO A 193 -0.97 25.23 -2.00
C PRO A 193 0.11 25.93 -1.17
N THR A 194 -0.17 26.12 0.11
CA THR A 194 0.81 26.66 1.06
C THR A 194 1.95 25.66 1.25
N PRO A 195 3.21 26.12 1.39
CA PRO A 195 4.32 25.24 1.72
C PRO A 195 4.07 24.49 3.03
N VAL A 196 4.55 23.25 3.09
CA VAL A 196 4.51 22.46 4.33
C VAL A 196 5.41 23.11 5.37
N GLU A 197 4.86 23.35 6.56
CA GLU A 197 5.60 23.89 7.69
C GLU A 197 6.28 22.76 8.49
N LEU A 198 7.32 23.11 9.23
CA LEU A 198 7.96 22.17 10.16
C LEU A 198 6.96 21.78 11.25
N VAL A 199 7.14 20.57 11.79
CA VAL A 199 6.32 20.09 12.91
C VAL A 199 6.46 21.07 14.08
N PRO A 200 5.37 21.68 14.59
CA PRO A 200 5.43 22.67 15.66
C PRO A 200 5.89 22.01 16.97
N HIS A 201 6.65 22.75 17.78
CA HIS A 201 7.07 22.25 19.09
C HIS A 201 5.85 21.99 20.00
N PRO A 202 5.82 20.92 20.81
CA PRO A 202 4.66 20.58 21.66
C PRO A 202 4.14 21.74 22.52
N ASP A 203 5.03 22.56 23.06
CA ASP A 203 4.65 23.70 23.91
C ASP A 203 3.85 24.79 23.16
N THR A 204 3.94 24.83 21.84
CA THR A 204 3.22 25.81 21.01
C THR A 204 1.81 25.38 20.68
N LEU A 205 1.51 24.09 20.81
CA LEU A 205 0.19 23.53 20.58
C LEU A 205 -0.74 23.84 21.75
N LYS A 206 -1.99 24.18 21.45
CA LYS A 206 -2.92 24.71 22.45
C LYS A 206 -3.75 23.62 23.13
N THR A 207 -4.12 22.59 22.39
CA THR A 207 -5.06 21.57 22.84
C THR A 207 -4.41 20.19 22.96
N VAL A 208 -4.95 19.36 23.84
CA VAL A 208 -4.55 17.94 23.96
C VAL A 208 -4.80 17.19 22.66
N GLN A 209 -5.88 17.52 21.96
CA GLN A 209 -6.20 16.90 20.68
C GLN A 209 -5.17 17.22 19.60
N GLU A 210 -4.68 18.46 19.52
CA GLU A 210 -3.59 18.81 18.58
C GLU A 210 -2.32 18.01 18.90
N LEU A 211 -1.94 17.92 20.17
CA LEU A 211 -0.80 17.12 20.60
C LEU A 211 -0.95 15.65 20.20
N TYR A 212 -2.08 15.06 20.48
CA TYR A 212 -2.38 13.67 20.10
C TYR A 212 -2.27 13.46 18.57
N LEU A 213 -2.90 14.32 17.77
CA LEU A 213 -2.88 14.21 16.31
C LEU A 213 -1.46 14.36 15.75
N HIS A 214 -0.64 15.28 16.29
CA HIS A 214 0.76 15.38 15.89
C HIS A 214 1.57 14.14 16.30
N GLY A 215 1.37 13.62 17.51
CA GLY A 215 2.01 12.39 17.97
C GLY A 215 1.68 11.21 17.04
N VAL A 216 0.41 10.98 16.77
CA VAL A 216 -0.06 9.91 15.87
C VAL A 216 0.50 10.11 14.45
N HIS A 217 0.48 11.34 13.93
CA HIS A 217 1.04 11.62 12.60
C HIS A 217 2.54 11.27 12.52
N LEU A 218 3.32 11.60 13.56
CA LEU A 218 4.74 11.27 13.64
C LEU A 218 4.98 9.75 13.70
N MET A 219 4.13 9.01 14.42
CA MET A 219 4.17 7.54 14.44
C MET A 219 3.94 6.96 13.04
N GLN A 220 2.92 7.45 12.35
CA GLN A 220 2.51 7.02 11.02
C GLN A 220 3.57 7.34 9.96
N TYR A 221 4.07 8.57 9.99
CA TYR A 221 5.08 9.05 9.06
C TYR A 221 6.49 8.54 9.38
N ARG A 222 6.73 8.03 10.59
CA ARG A 222 8.04 7.61 11.09
C ARG A 222 9.09 8.70 10.91
N HIS A 223 8.81 9.88 11.48
CA HIS A 223 9.70 11.03 11.36
C HIS A 223 11.09 10.71 11.90
N PRO A 224 12.19 10.99 11.16
CA PRO A 224 13.52 10.48 11.52
C PRO A 224 14.14 11.15 12.73
N THR A 225 13.72 12.36 13.09
CA THR A 225 14.35 13.17 14.14
C THR A 225 13.40 13.69 15.22
N VAL A 226 12.10 13.66 14.97
CA VAL A 226 11.09 14.12 15.94
C VAL A 226 10.31 12.89 16.43
N GLN A 227 10.36 12.68 17.75
CA GLN A 227 9.75 11.50 18.37
C GLN A 227 8.30 11.78 18.76
N PRO A 228 7.37 10.86 18.46
CA PRO A 228 5.96 10.99 18.77
C PRO A 228 5.69 11.05 20.28
N GLU A 229 6.49 10.33 21.07
CA GLU A 229 6.37 10.25 22.53
C GLU A 229 6.35 11.63 23.18
N THR A 230 7.18 12.56 22.71
CA THR A 230 7.24 13.92 23.26
C THR A 230 5.89 14.64 23.22
N TYR A 231 5.11 14.40 22.17
CA TYR A 231 3.76 14.97 22.00
C TYR A 231 2.72 14.24 22.84
N LEU A 232 2.79 12.91 22.87
CA LEU A 232 1.86 12.07 23.61
C LEU A 232 2.04 12.24 25.13
N GLU A 233 3.27 12.34 25.61
CA GLU A 233 3.60 12.61 27.01
C GLU A 233 3.12 14.00 27.43
N GLU A 234 3.31 15.03 26.60
CA GLU A 234 2.78 16.36 26.86
C GLU A 234 1.24 16.38 26.88
N ALA A 235 0.61 15.62 25.98
CA ALA A 235 -0.85 15.44 26.00
C ALA A 235 -1.33 14.86 27.34
N LEU A 236 -0.67 13.80 27.83
CA LEU A 236 -0.98 13.16 29.10
C LEU A 236 -0.61 14.03 30.32
N ARG A 237 0.39 14.88 30.20
CA ARG A 237 0.71 15.87 31.25
C ARG A 237 -0.41 16.89 31.43
N ARG A 238 -1.10 17.28 30.34
CA ARG A 238 -2.23 18.23 30.36
C ARG A 238 -3.55 17.58 30.74
N ASP A 239 -3.78 16.35 30.26
CA ASP A 239 -4.97 15.57 30.56
C ASP A 239 -4.59 14.11 30.86
N LEU A 240 -4.57 13.79 32.14
CA LEU A 240 -4.24 12.45 32.64
C LEU A 240 -5.27 11.38 32.30
N ALA A 241 -6.43 11.77 31.75
CA ALA A 241 -7.49 10.86 31.36
C ALA A 241 -7.64 10.72 29.82
N HIS A 242 -6.75 11.35 29.06
CA HIS A 242 -6.79 11.27 27.59
C HIS A 242 -6.34 9.88 27.10
N TYR A 243 -7.26 8.90 27.16
CA TYR A 243 -6.97 7.51 26.84
C TYR A 243 -6.44 7.30 25.39
N PRO A 244 -6.83 8.07 24.33
CA PRO A 244 -6.23 7.89 23.02
C PRO A 244 -4.71 8.12 23.01
N SER A 245 -4.23 9.10 23.78
CA SER A 245 -2.77 9.31 23.94
C SER A 245 -2.11 8.20 24.73
N MET A 246 -2.81 7.58 25.70
CA MET A 246 -2.28 6.41 26.41
C MET A 246 -2.10 5.23 25.48
N ILE A 247 -3.07 4.93 24.61
CA ILE A 247 -3.01 3.84 23.63
C ILE A 247 -1.85 4.06 22.67
N ALA A 248 -1.75 5.25 22.09
CA ALA A 248 -0.67 5.58 21.16
C ALA A 248 0.72 5.52 21.82
N LEU A 249 0.86 6.04 23.03
CA LEU A 249 2.13 5.97 23.78
C LEU A 249 2.45 4.51 24.15
N ALA A 250 1.46 3.73 24.54
CA ALA A 250 1.64 2.30 24.83
C ALA A 250 2.13 1.52 23.60
N GLU A 251 1.62 1.83 22.41
CA GLU A 251 2.13 1.25 21.18
C GLU A 251 3.62 1.58 20.97
N CYS A 252 4.04 2.82 21.21
CA CYS A 252 5.46 3.19 21.16
C CYS A 252 6.29 2.39 22.19
N ARG A 253 5.80 2.24 23.41
CA ARG A 253 6.46 1.47 24.47
C ARG A 253 6.54 -0.02 24.12
N TYR A 254 5.47 -0.61 23.61
CA TYR A 254 5.43 -2.00 23.15
C TYR A 254 6.48 -2.25 22.06
N ARG A 255 6.52 -1.41 21.03
CA ARG A 255 7.47 -1.52 19.90
C ARG A 255 8.94 -1.41 20.33
N THR A 256 9.21 -0.72 21.45
CA THR A 256 10.56 -0.55 21.98
C THR A 256 10.90 -1.54 23.10
N GLY A 257 9.99 -2.49 23.42
CA GLY A 257 10.21 -3.55 24.42
C GLY A 257 9.94 -3.15 25.86
N PHE A 258 9.39 -1.96 26.12
CA PHE A 258 8.98 -1.51 27.45
C PHE A 258 7.59 -2.01 27.80
N PHE A 259 7.44 -3.34 27.88
CA PHE A 259 6.13 -4.01 27.99
C PHE A 259 5.39 -3.68 29.29
N GLU A 260 6.08 -3.54 30.42
CA GLU A 260 5.43 -3.17 31.70
C GLU A 260 4.85 -1.75 31.66
N GLU A 261 5.55 -0.80 31.01
CA GLU A 261 5.04 0.56 30.83
C GLU A 261 3.83 0.56 29.87
N ALA A 262 3.91 -0.20 28.77
CA ALA A 262 2.80 -0.36 27.83
C ALA A 262 1.57 -0.95 28.54
N LYS A 263 1.74 -2.02 29.33
CA LYS A 263 0.67 -2.64 30.12
C LYS A 263 -0.03 -1.64 31.04
N ALA A 264 0.76 -0.88 31.82
CA ALA A 264 0.20 0.09 32.76
C ALA A 264 -0.64 1.20 32.08
N LEU A 265 -0.19 1.66 30.90
CA LEU A 265 -0.92 2.62 30.08
C LEU A 265 -2.21 2.03 29.52
N LEU A 266 -2.16 0.79 29.01
CA LEU A 266 -3.29 0.12 28.38
C LEU A 266 -4.36 -0.27 29.40
N GLU A 267 -3.98 -0.82 30.55
CA GLU A 267 -4.93 -1.14 31.63
C GLU A 267 -5.69 0.12 32.07
N LYS A 268 -5.00 1.25 32.18
CA LYS A 268 -5.63 2.52 32.51
C LYS A 268 -6.54 3.03 31.39
N ALA A 269 -6.13 2.92 30.13
CA ALA A 269 -6.94 3.30 28.97
C ALA A 269 -8.23 2.49 28.91
N VAL A 270 -8.14 1.15 29.00
CA VAL A 270 -9.28 0.23 29.02
C VAL A 270 -10.24 0.55 30.18
N ALA A 271 -9.72 0.82 31.37
CA ALA A 271 -10.55 1.19 32.51
C ALA A 271 -11.32 2.50 32.29
N ILE A 272 -10.73 3.48 31.60
CA ILE A 272 -11.42 4.73 31.24
C ILE A 272 -12.50 4.47 30.17
N GLU A 273 -12.16 3.72 29.12
CA GLU A 273 -13.12 3.34 28.09
C GLU A 273 -14.36 2.64 28.71
N HIS A 274 -14.15 1.65 29.58
CA HIS A 274 -15.23 0.90 30.23
C HIS A 274 -16.14 1.75 31.14
N THR A 275 -15.70 2.95 31.52
CA THR A 275 -16.55 3.88 32.26
C THR A 275 -17.75 4.35 31.44
N PHE A 276 -17.58 4.44 30.11
CA PHE A 276 -18.61 4.92 29.19
C PHE A 276 -19.32 3.78 28.45
N ASN A 277 -18.56 2.75 28.05
CA ASN A 277 -19.09 1.61 27.31
C ASN A 277 -18.20 0.37 27.57
N LEU A 278 -18.82 -0.74 27.93
CA LEU A 278 -18.09 -2.01 28.11
C LEU A 278 -17.62 -2.62 26.80
N HIS A 279 -18.29 -2.30 25.69
CA HIS A 279 -17.98 -2.83 24.37
C HIS A 279 -17.79 -1.68 23.37
N TYR A 280 -16.56 -1.30 23.17
CA TYR A 280 -16.19 -0.27 22.19
C TYR A 280 -16.27 -0.80 20.74
N ALA A 281 -16.55 0.11 19.81
CA ALA A 281 -16.58 -0.22 18.38
C ALA A 281 -15.19 -0.57 17.84
N ASP A 282 -14.15 0.04 18.38
CA ASP A 282 -12.75 -0.34 18.14
C ASP A 282 -12.09 -0.74 19.47
N THR A 283 -11.66 -1.98 19.55
CA THR A 283 -11.03 -2.59 20.71
C THR A 283 -9.50 -2.62 20.59
N GLU A 284 -8.92 -1.55 20.08
CA GLU A 284 -7.46 -1.45 19.88
C GLU A 284 -6.69 -1.55 21.20
N ALA A 285 -7.19 -0.90 22.25
CA ALA A 285 -6.56 -0.94 23.56
C ALA A 285 -6.51 -2.37 24.10
N GLN A 286 -7.60 -3.11 23.99
CA GLN A 286 -7.69 -4.52 24.43
C GLN A 286 -6.76 -5.41 23.60
N TYR A 287 -6.71 -5.22 22.28
CA TYR A 287 -5.82 -5.98 21.43
C TYR A 287 -4.32 -5.75 21.76
N LEU A 288 -3.92 -4.49 21.90
CA LEU A 288 -2.54 -4.13 22.30
C LEU A 288 -2.21 -4.63 23.72
N LEU A 289 -3.20 -4.60 24.63
CA LEU A 289 -3.03 -5.16 25.96
C LEU A 289 -2.81 -6.67 25.91
N GLY A 290 -3.58 -7.39 25.10
CA GLY A 290 -3.40 -8.82 24.87
C GLY A 290 -2.01 -9.15 24.33
N LEU A 291 -1.51 -8.41 23.34
CA LEU A 291 -0.14 -8.55 22.83
C LEU A 291 0.92 -8.28 23.90
N THR A 292 0.69 -7.27 24.73
CA THR A 292 1.63 -6.88 25.79
C THR A 292 1.69 -7.94 26.89
N LEU A 293 0.52 -8.48 27.28
CA LEU A 293 0.44 -9.56 28.26
C LEU A 293 1.09 -10.84 27.77
N ASP A 294 0.88 -11.19 26.47
CA ASP A 294 1.54 -12.34 25.84
C ASP A 294 3.07 -12.17 25.85
N ALA A 295 3.58 -10.98 25.48
CA ALA A 295 5.01 -10.66 25.52
C ALA A 295 5.60 -10.74 26.95
N LEU A 296 4.80 -10.52 27.99
CA LEU A 296 5.18 -10.66 29.39
C LEU A 296 5.03 -12.11 29.92
N GLY A 297 4.58 -13.06 29.08
CA GLY A 297 4.34 -14.44 29.49
C GLY A 297 3.08 -14.63 30.34
N MET A 298 2.18 -13.67 30.37
CA MET A 298 0.93 -13.70 31.12
C MET A 298 -0.20 -14.32 30.26
N GLU A 299 0.00 -15.55 29.79
CA GLU A 299 -0.83 -16.19 28.76
C GLU A 299 -2.32 -16.29 29.07
N ASP A 300 -2.71 -16.55 30.32
CA ASP A 300 -4.14 -16.66 30.66
C ASP A 300 -4.81 -15.30 30.58
N ALA A 301 -4.15 -14.25 31.08
CA ALA A 301 -4.65 -12.89 30.99
C ALA A 301 -4.68 -12.39 29.53
N ALA A 302 -3.67 -12.73 28.72
CA ALA A 302 -3.64 -12.43 27.30
C ALA A 302 -4.82 -13.09 26.56
N TYR A 303 -5.10 -14.33 26.88
CA TYR A 303 -6.20 -15.11 26.29
C TYR A 303 -7.56 -14.44 26.52
N ASP A 304 -7.87 -14.11 27.77
CA ASP A 304 -9.12 -13.41 28.10
C ASP A 304 -9.22 -12.04 27.39
N THR A 305 -8.11 -11.31 27.38
CA THR A 305 -8.02 -9.98 26.74
C THR A 305 -8.18 -10.04 25.22
N PHE A 306 -7.69 -11.08 24.54
CA PHE A 306 -7.94 -11.26 23.12
C PHE A 306 -9.39 -11.59 22.80
N TYR A 307 -10.12 -12.29 23.69
CA TYR A 307 -11.56 -12.44 23.56
C TYR A 307 -12.29 -11.10 23.68
N ASP A 308 -11.88 -10.24 24.63
CA ASP A 308 -12.44 -8.90 24.73
C ASP A 308 -12.14 -8.06 23.47
N ALA A 309 -10.95 -8.20 22.90
CA ALA A 309 -10.61 -7.55 21.63
C ALA A 309 -11.48 -8.03 20.47
N ALA A 310 -11.87 -9.28 20.45
CA ALA A 310 -12.70 -9.87 19.39
C ALA A 310 -14.16 -9.41 19.38
N TRP A 311 -14.60 -8.61 20.36
CA TRP A 311 -15.93 -7.98 20.33
C TRP A 311 -16.06 -6.96 19.18
N SER A 312 -14.96 -6.36 18.75
CA SER A 312 -14.94 -5.53 17.54
C SER A 312 -14.72 -6.39 16.31
N GLY A 313 -15.62 -6.30 15.33
CA GLY A 313 -15.44 -6.96 14.03
C GLY A 313 -14.14 -6.60 13.31
N LEU A 314 -13.58 -5.41 13.57
CA LEU A 314 -12.29 -5.00 13.05
C LEU A 314 -11.12 -5.83 13.59
N ARG A 315 -11.24 -6.33 14.83
CA ARG A 315 -10.16 -7.04 15.54
C ARG A 315 -10.33 -8.56 15.53
N VAL A 316 -11.49 -9.09 15.11
CA VAL A 316 -11.75 -10.54 15.06
C VAL A 316 -10.63 -11.33 14.36
N PRO A 317 -10.19 -10.98 13.14
CA PRO A 317 -9.17 -11.78 12.46
C PRO A 317 -7.89 -11.90 13.27
N MET A 318 -7.44 -10.78 13.84
CA MET A 318 -6.17 -10.67 14.56
C MET A 318 -6.25 -11.35 15.93
N ALA A 319 -7.32 -11.07 16.69
CA ALA A 319 -7.52 -11.63 18.02
C ALA A 319 -7.71 -13.15 17.96
N MET A 320 -8.56 -13.64 17.06
CA MET A 320 -8.76 -15.08 16.88
C MET A 320 -7.49 -15.81 16.42
N SER A 321 -6.66 -15.16 15.59
CA SER A 321 -5.35 -15.71 15.21
C SER A 321 -4.39 -15.83 16.40
N LYS A 322 -4.41 -14.87 17.32
CA LYS A 322 -3.61 -14.93 18.55
C LYS A 322 -4.15 -15.96 19.54
N LEU A 323 -5.47 -16.09 19.68
CA LEU A 323 -6.10 -17.17 20.44
C LEU A 323 -5.69 -18.54 19.89
N ALA A 324 -5.73 -18.74 18.56
CA ALA A 324 -5.30 -19.97 17.94
C ALA A 324 -3.82 -20.29 18.21
N ALA A 325 -2.95 -19.29 18.21
CA ALA A 325 -1.53 -19.50 18.58
C ALA A 325 -1.38 -19.94 20.05
N LEU A 326 -2.09 -19.29 20.97
CA LEU A 326 -2.12 -19.67 22.39
C LEU A 326 -2.65 -21.10 22.61
N ASP A 327 -3.71 -21.48 21.89
CA ASP A 327 -4.26 -22.84 21.93
C ASP A 327 -3.24 -23.87 21.42
N GLY A 328 -2.51 -23.55 20.36
CA GLY A 328 -1.43 -24.39 19.85
C GLY A 328 -0.34 -24.62 20.90
N ARG A 329 0.09 -23.58 21.61
CA ARG A 329 1.03 -23.69 22.75
C ARG A 329 0.48 -24.58 23.88
N ARG A 330 -0.84 -24.47 24.16
CA ARG A 330 -1.55 -25.30 25.15
C ARG A 330 -1.87 -26.72 24.64
N LYS A 331 -1.63 -26.97 23.34
CA LYS A 331 -1.98 -28.23 22.65
C LYS A 331 -3.49 -28.52 22.62
N ASP A 332 -4.32 -27.50 22.76
CA ASP A 332 -5.76 -27.58 22.52
C ASP A 332 -6.05 -27.36 21.02
N TYR A 333 -5.82 -28.40 20.25
CA TYR A 333 -5.98 -28.33 18.80
C TYR A 333 -7.44 -28.19 18.34
N THR A 334 -8.41 -28.51 19.22
CA THR A 334 -9.82 -28.29 18.93
C THR A 334 -10.15 -26.79 18.95
N ALA A 335 -9.80 -26.13 20.05
CA ALA A 335 -9.94 -24.68 20.15
C ALA A 335 -9.12 -23.94 19.09
N MET A 336 -7.88 -24.36 18.85
CA MET A 336 -7.02 -23.81 17.81
C MET A 336 -7.69 -23.85 16.42
N LEU A 337 -8.33 -24.97 16.07
CA LEU A 337 -9.04 -25.11 14.80
C LEU A 337 -10.25 -24.16 14.72
N GLU A 338 -11.05 -24.08 15.77
CA GLU A 338 -12.24 -23.22 15.85
C GLU A 338 -11.86 -21.73 15.70
N HIS A 339 -10.84 -21.27 16.43
CA HIS A 339 -10.36 -19.89 16.35
C HIS A 339 -9.75 -19.56 14.98
N SER A 340 -8.98 -20.49 14.43
CA SER A 340 -8.40 -20.31 13.09
C SER A 340 -9.48 -20.20 12.01
N VAL A 341 -10.51 -21.04 12.06
CA VAL A 341 -11.63 -20.98 11.11
C VAL A 341 -12.39 -19.66 11.25
N THR A 342 -12.64 -19.23 12.49
CA THR A 342 -13.28 -17.92 12.74
C THR A 342 -12.47 -16.76 12.17
N ALA A 343 -11.13 -16.80 12.31
CA ALA A 343 -10.25 -15.80 11.71
C ALA A 343 -10.32 -15.81 10.18
N MET A 344 -10.38 -17.01 9.55
CA MET A 344 -10.51 -17.15 8.09
C MET A 344 -11.87 -16.66 7.57
N GLU A 345 -12.94 -16.90 8.30
CA GLU A 345 -14.29 -16.42 7.94
C GLU A 345 -14.36 -14.89 7.97
N ALA A 346 -13.71 -14.28 8.98
CA ALA A 346 -13.63 -12.83 9.10
C ALA A 346 -12.66 -12.19 8.08
N ALA A 347 -11.61 -12.89 7.66
CA ALA A 347 -10.63 -12.43 6.69
C ALA A 347 -10.11 -13.58 5.82
N ALA A 348 -10.72 -13.77 4.65
CA ALA A 348 -10.42 -14.89 3.74
C ALA A 348 -8.95 -14.96 3.25
N ARG A 349 -8.21 -13.86 3.34
CA ARG A 349 -6.78 -13.79 2.98
C ARG A 349 -5.87 -13.69 4.21
N HIS A 350 -6.35 -14.13 5.37
CA HIS A 350 -5.55 -14.11 6.58
C HIS A 350 -4.28 -14.97 6.42
N PRO A 351 -3.06 -14.41 6.59
CA PRO A 351 -1.83 -15.13 6.24
C PRO A 351 -1.53 -16.32 7.14
N LEU A 352 -1.92 -16.29 8.41
CA LEU A 352 -1.60 -17.31 9.40
C LEU A 352 -2.73 -18.32 9.60
N ALA A 353 -3.98 -17.86 9.60
CA ALA A 353 -5.14 -18.62 10.06
C ALA A 353 -5.31 -19.97 9.33
N ALA A 354 -5.15 -20.00 8.02
CA ALA A 354 -5.27 -21.25 7.27
C ALA A 354 -4.15 -22.25 7.57
N ALA A 355 -2.94 -21.80 7.84
CA ALA A 355 -1.85 -22.64 8.24
C ALA A 355 -2.06 -23.20 9.66
N TYR A 356 -2.55 -22.38 10.58
CA TYR A 356 -2.89 -22.79 11.94
C TYR A 356 -4.07 -23.77 11.93
N ALA A 357 -5.12 -23.55 11.13
CA ALA A 357 -6.20 -24.48 10.94
C ALA A 357 -5.70 -25.85 10.41
N ALA A 358 -4.79 -25.82 9.45
CA ALA A 358 -4.21 -27.04 8.89
C ALA A 358 -3.36 -27.80 9.90
N LEU A 359 -2.53 -27.13 10.66
CA LEU A 359 -1.73 -27.74 11.72
C LEU A 359 -2.62 -28.37 12.80
N ALA A 360 -3.66 -27.66 13.23
CA ALA A 360 -4.63 -28.17 14.20
C ALA A 360 -5.38 -29.39 13.65
N ALA A 361 -5.91 -29.32 12.41
CA ALA A 361 -6.61 -30.43 11.78
C ALA A 361 -5.71 -31.67 11.62
N GLU A 362 -4.43 -31.50 11.28
CA GLU A 362 -3.46 -32.59 11.21
C GLU A 362 -3.27 -33.25 12.58
N ARG A 363 -3.11 -32.46 13.65
CA ARG A 363 -3.00 -33.01 15.03
C ARG A 363 -4.26 -33.76 15.47
N LEU A 364 -5.44 -33.40 14.92
CA LEU A 364 -6.71 -34.07 15.14
C LEU A 364 -6.95 -35.28 14.21
N GLY A 365 -5.97 -35.67 13.38
CA GLY A 365 -6.05 -36.76 12.41
C GLY A 365 -6.93 -36.45 11.18
N ARG A 366 -7.22 -35.20 10.89
CA ARG A 366 -8.06 -34.74 9.77
C ARG A 366 -7.23 -34.29 8.58
N HIS A 367 -6.34 -35.16 8.09
CA HIS A 367 -5.33 -34.80 7.05
C HIS A 367 -5.93 -34.20 5.78
N ALA A 368 -7.03 -34.74 5.26
CA ALA A 368 -7.66 -34.20 4.05
C ALA A 368 -8.20 -32.78 4.25
N GLU A 369 -8.72 -32.49 5.43
CA GLU A 369 -9.20 -31.17 5.81
C GLU A 369 -8.03 -30.18 5.94
N ALA A 370 -6.94 -30.60 6.56
CA ALA A 370 -5.70 -29.82 6.67
C ALA A 370 -5.20 -29.37 5.29
N LEU A 371 -5.13 -30.27 4.32
CA LEU A 371 -4.72 -29.94 2.97
C LEU A 371 -5.70 -28.97 2.26
N ALA A 372 -6.99 -29.11 2.50
CA ALA A 372 -8.00 -28.23 1.91
C ALA A 372 -7.86 -26.76 2.38
N TYR A 373 -7.54 -26.53 3.67
CA TYR A 373 -7.25 -25.19 4.19
C TYR A 373 -6.04 -24.56 3.47
N LEU A 374 -4.95 -25.32 3.33
CA LEU A 374 -3.74 -24.84 2.67
C LEU A 374 -3.93 -24.58 1.17
N GLU A 375 -4.68 -25.43 0.48
CA GLU A 375 -5.02 -25.21 -0.93
C GLU A 375 -5.85 -23.93 -1.13
N THR A 376 -6.77 -23.69 -0.21
CA THR A 376 -7.58 -22.47 -0.23
C THR A 376 -6.72 -21.22 -0.01
N ALA A 377 -5.83 -21.24 0.98
CA ALA A 377 -4.88 -20.15 1.25
C ALA A 377 -4.01 -19.85 0.04
N LEU A 378 -3.39 -20.89 -0.53
CA LEU A 378 -2.47 -20.75 -1.67
C LEU A 378 -3.16 -20.38 -3.00
N ARG A 379 -4.47 -20.61 -3.12
CA ARG A 379 -5.26 -20.10 -4.24
C ARG A 379 -5.50 -18.59 -4.13
N TYR A 380 -5.72 -18.06 -2.92
CA TYR A 380 -5.87 -16.63 -2.68
C TYR A 380 -4.54 -15.89 -2.66
N ASP A 381 -3.52 -16.50 -2.09
CA ASP A 381 -2.17 -15.97 -1.99
C ASP A 381 -1.13 -17.05 -2.32
N PRO A 382 -0.72 -17.17 -3.60
CA PRO A 382 0.30 -18.12 -4.02
C PRO A 382 1.69 -17.89 -3.38
N LEU A 383 1.90 -16.71 -2.78
CA LEU A 383 3.15 -16.32 -2.11
C LEU A 383 3.11 -16.48 -0.59
N ASN A 384 2.05 -17.08 -0.04
CA ASN A 384 1.99 -17.40 1.39
C ASN A 384 2.98 -18.51 1.73
N ASP A 385 4.15 -18.10 2.23
CA ASP A 385 5.27 -19.00 2.51
C ASP A 385 4.97 -19.94 3.69
N LEU A 386 4.27 -19.47 4.73
CA LEU A 386 3.86 -20.32 5.84
C LEU A 386 2.95 -21.47 5.37
N ALA A 387 1.89 -21.16 4.62
CA ALA A 387 0.97 -22.16 4.09
C ALA A 387 1.69 -23.16 3.15
N ALA A 388 2.62 -22.67 2.32
CA ALA A 388 3.41 -23.54 1.44
C ALA A 388 4.35 -24.45 2.21
N CYS A 389 5.02 -23.95 3.26
CA CYS A 389 5.90 -24.73 4.13
C CYS A 389 5.11 -25.78 4.90
N VAL A 390 3.99 -25.41 5.54
CA VAL A 390 3.12 -26.37 6.25
C VAL A 390 2.62 -27.46 5.29
N ARG A 391 2.17 -27.10 4.08
CA ARG A 391 1.80 -28.12 3.07
C ARG A 391 2.95 -29.03 2.70
N CYS A 392 4.17 -28.49 2.58
CA CYS A 392 5.37 -29.28 2.29
C CYS A 392 5.65 -30.28 3.41
N LEU A 393 5.57 -29.83 4.66
CA LEU A 393 5.75 -30.67 5.86
C LEU A 393 4.71 -31.80 5.91
N LEU A 394 3.43 -31.48 5.79
CA LEU A 394 2.34 -32.47 5.85
C LEU A 394 2.39 -33.50 4.70
N CYS A 395 2.88 -33.11 3.53
CA CYS A 395 3.04 -34.00 2.39
C CYS A 395 4.39 -34.73 2.38
N GLY A 396 5.26 -34.56 3.35
CA GLY A 396 6.62 -35.16 3.39
C GLY A 396 7.52 -34.72 2.23
N LYS A 397 7.32 -33.48 1.69
CA LYS A 397 8.08 -32.95 0.57
C LYS A 397 9.34 -32.23 1.05
N ASN A 398 10.28 -32.01 0.15
CA ASN A 398 11.56 -31.38 0.45
C ASN A 398 11.39 -29.84 0.57
N LEU A 399 11.57 -29.33 1.79
CA LEU A 399 11.53 -27.89 2.10
C LEU A 399 12.64 -27.11 1.39
N ALA A 400 13.86 -27.65 1.28
CA ALA A 400 14.96 -26.97 0.59
C ALA A 400 14.63 -26.73 -0.88
N ALA A 401 13.96 -27.67 -1.55
CA ALA A 401 13.50 -27.50 -2.91
C ALA A 401 12.39 -26.45 -3.03
N LEU A 402 11.51 -26.36 -2.02
CA LEU A 402 10.50 -25.30 -1.95
C LEU A 402 11.16 -23.93 -1.86
N PHE A 403 12.07 -23.73 -0.93
CA PHE A 403 12.77 -22.47 -0.75
C PHE A 403 13.60 -22.07 -1.99
N ALA A 404 14.35 -23.00 -2.57
CA ALA A 404 15.15 -22.76 -3.77
C ALA A 404 14.31 -22.30 -4.98
N SER A 405 13.03 -22.67 -5.02
CA SER A 405 12.11 -22.24 -6.10
C SER A 405 11.51 -20.84 -5.91
N ARG A 406 11.66 -20.25 -4.73
CA ARG A 406 10.87 -19.08 -4.39
C ARG A 406 11.61 -17.73 -4.47
N ARG A 407 12.80 -17.57 -3.89
CA ARG A 407 13.47 -16.25 -3.78
C ARG A 407 14.98 -16.31 -3.55
N SER A 408 15.60 -15.14 -3.64
CA SER A 408 17.02 -14.94 -3.36
C SER A 408 17.37 -14.83 -1.87
N ASP A 409 16.43 -14.35 -1.01
CA ASP A 409 16.64 -14.28 0.45
C ASP A 409 15.88 -15.38 1.16
N LEU A 410 16.50 -16.55 1.21
CA LEU A 410 15.91 -17.75 1.83
C LEU A 410 15.97 -17.70 3.36
N SER A 411 16.99 -17.06 3.92
CA SER A 411 17.21 -17.00 5.36
C SER A 411 16.12 -16.24 6.08
N GLN A 412 15.77 -15.05 5.57
CA GLN A 412 14.70 -14.24 6.18
C GLN A 412 13.35 -14.94 6.07
N THR A 413 13.01 -15.49 4.91
CA THR A 413 11.73 -16.22 4.73
C THR A 413 11.61 -17.41 5.69
N ALA A 414 12.68 -18.15 5.90
CA ALA A 414 12.64 -19.29 6.82
C ALA A 414 12.58 -18.84 8.28
N LEU A 415 13.24 -17.75 8.65
CA LEU A 415 13.08 -17.14 9.97
C LEU A 415 11.62 -16.73 10.22
N ASP A 416 11.01 -16.03 9.28
CA ASP A 416 9.62 -15.57 9.40
C ASP A 416 8.67 -16.76 9.60
N VAL A 417 8.79 -17.79 8.76
CA VAL A 417 8.00 -19.03 8.91
C VAL A 417 8.26 -19.74 10.22
N ALA A 418 9.51 -19.81 10.65
CA ALA A 418 9.87 -20.48 11.90
C ALA A 418 9.34 -19.72 13.12
N PHE A 419 9.35 -18.39 13.10
CA PHE A 419 8.72 -17.56 14.14
C PHE A 419 7.21 -17.79 14.24
N ASP A 420 6.51 -17.82 13.10
CA ASP A 420 5.06 -18.08 13.08
C ASP A 420 4.72 -19.47 13.63
N LEU A 421 5.52 -20.49 13.29
CA LEU A 421 5.35 -21.85 13.82
C LEU A 421 5.64 -21.93 15.32
N ALA A 422 6.72 -21.29 15.78
CA ALA A 422 7.10 -21.28 17.19
C ALA A 422 6.10 -20.49 18.05
N ASP A 423 5.58 -19.37 17.54
CA ASP A 423 4.51 -18.57 18.21
C ASP A 423 3.27 -19.44 18.52
N ALA A 424 2.98 -20.40 17.65
CA ALA A 424 1.87 -21.34 17.82
C ALA A 424 2.28 -22.68 18.50
N GLY A 425 3.49 -22.80 19.04
CA GLY A 425 3.96 -23.99 19.77
C GLY A 425 4.37 -25.18 18.90
N PHE A 426 4.66 -24.95 17.61
CA PHE A 426 5.14 -25.97 16.66
C PHE A 426 6.66 -25.90 16.51
N ASP A 427 7.39 -25.99 17.64
CA ASP A 427 8.86 -25.86 17.70
C ASP A 427 9.62 -26.90 16.86
N ALA A 428 9.10 -28.11 16.76
CA ALA A 428 9.71 -29.16 15.95
C ALA A 428 9.65 -28.85 14.45
N GLU A 429 8.53 -28.31 13.98
CA GLU A 429 8.32 -27.88 12.61
C GLU A 429 9.14 -26.61 12.32
N ALA A 430 9.21 -25.67 13.26
CA ALA A 430 10.04 -24.48 13.17
C ALA A 430 11.53 -24.86 13.01
N LEU A 431 12.02 -25.79 13.82
CA LEU A 431 13.38 -26.30 13.74
C LEU A 431 13.66 -27.01 12.40
N GLN A 432 12.68 -27.78 11.88
CA GLN A 432 12.81 -28.38 10.55
C GLN A 432 12.97 -27.32 9.44
N VAL A 433 12.24 -26.24 9.53
CA VAL A 433 12.36 -25.13 8.57
C VAL A 433 13.75 -24.50 8.66
N LEU A 434 14.23 -24.17 9.85
CA LEU A 434 15.54 -23.53 10.05
C LEU A 434 16.70 -24.43 9.63
N THR A 435 16.65 -25.74 9.93
CA THR A 435 17.71 -26.69 9.56
C THR A 435 17.77 -27.00 8.06
N THR A 436 16.79 -26.54 7.28
CA THR A 436 16.79 -26.70 5.81
C THR A 436 17.68 -25.68 5.12
N ILE A 437 18.06 -24.61 5.81
CA ILE A 437 18.89 -23.56 5.25
C ILE A 437 20.34 -23.86 5.58
N ASP A 438 21.13 -24.04 4.53
CA ASP A 438 22.56 -24.21 4.62
C ASP A 438 23.21 -22.83 4.68
N ALA A 439 23.09 -22.14 5.85
CA ALA A 439 23.67 -20.83 5.91
C ALA A 439 23.99 -20.25 7.27
N PRO A 440 25.17 -19.83 7.42
CA PRO A 440 25.52 -18.85 8.44
C PRO A 440 25.74 -17.47 7.85
N SER A 441 24.83 -16.93 7.03
CA SER A 441 25.07 -15.59 6.45
C SER A 441 24.38 -14.45 7.20
N THR A 442 23.49 -14.75 8.13
CA THR A 442 22.88 -13.72 8.98
C THR A 442 23.14 -14.02 10.47
N PRO A 443 23.42 -12.99 11.29
CA PRO A 443 23.66 -13.18 12.75
C PRO A 443 22.45 -13.73 13.52
N MET A 444 21.29 -13.88 12.88
CA MET A 444 20.04 -14.31 13.51
C MET A 444 19.64 -15.77 13.18
N VAL A 445 20.35 -16.43 12.30
CA VAL A 445 20.23 -17.87 12.01
C VAL A 445 21.38 -18.64 12.67
#